data_c51b84ae6f79bea0fa7170c817a4f81b
#
_entry.id   c51b84ae6f79bea0fa7170c817a4f81b
#
_cell.length_a   1.000
_cell.length_b   1.000
_cell.length_c   1.000
_cell.angle_alpha   90.00
_cell.angle_beta   90.00
_cell.angle_gamma   90.00
#
_symmetry.space_group_name_H-M   'P 1'
#
loop_
_entity.id
_entity.type
_entity.pdbx_description
1 polymer ?
#
loop_
_entity_poly.entity_id
_entity_poly.type
_entity_poly.pdbx_seq_one_letter_code
_entity_poly.pdbx_strand_id
1 'polypeptide(L)'
;FIREDMLGMITDPDLNKIKRDGSIKISWCDDVNSLKEIIELRFRYSKIAQKENLISSDFFPKFMKNKEFWDYIFEFTLYKPRDVLQFLNICKSMYPNHNSLTYAEVNKVLKIYSKEYFLEEMKNEITGFVDDEVINTLPSVFRKLSTRSFSLGSFHTLLNDQSIKKTYNIKEVKNVLYYLFEAGYIGHIYSGGSVDFKYRNPTTNVDFSENFLIHKGLHLGLGIKLSH
;
A
#
# COMPACT_ATOMS: atom_id res chain seq x y z
N PHE A 1 21.52 -9.56 0.44
CA PHE A 1 20.14 -9.16 0.16
C PHE A 1 20.11 -7.80 -0.52
N ILE A 2 19.42 -7.68 -1.65
CA ILE A 2 19.23 -6.44 -2.40
C ILE A 2 17.73 -6.22 -2.59
N ARG A 3 17.25 -4.98 -2.40
CA ARG A 3 15.88 -4.58 -2.74
C ARG A 3 15.72 -4.53 -4.27
N GLU A 4 14.56 -4.89 -4.78
CA GLU A 4 14.32 -5.01 -6.23
C GLU A 4 14.44 -3.66 -6.97
N ASP A 5 14.05 -2.56 -6.32
CA ASP A 5 14.21 -1.20 -6.85
C ASP A 5 15.70 -0.81 -6.99
N MET A 6 16.53 -1.15 -6.00
CA MET A 6 17.98 -0.93 -6.07
C MET A 6 18.64 -1.82 -7.14
N LEU A 7 18.13 -3.04 -7.32
CA LEU A 7 18.62 -3.95 -8.34
C LEU A 7 18.39 -3.41 -9.76
N GLY A 8 17.30 -2.67 -9.96
CA GLY A 8 17.00 -1.98 -11.24
C GLY A 8 17.95 -0.83 -11.58
N MET A 9 18.68 -0.30 -10.57
CA MET A 9 19.68 0.79 -10.77
C MET A 9 21.06 0.27 -11.14
N ILE A 10 21.30 -1.04 -11.02
CA ILE A 10 22.59 -1.65 -11.35
C ILE A 10 22.66 -1.87 -12.86
N THR A 11 23.61 -1.22 -13.52
CA THR A 11 23.92 -1.41 -14.93
C THR A 11 25.09 -2.38 -15.08
N ASP A 12 24.80 -3.67 -15.01
CA ASP A 12 25.80 -4.74 -15.19
C ASP A 12 25.31 -5.68 -16.31
N PRO A 13 26.12 -5.99 -17.32
CA PRO A 13 25.73 -6.90 -18.41
C PRO A 13 25.41 -8.32 -17.94
N ASP A 14 26.00 -8.77 -16.84
CA ASP A 14 25.73 -10.09 -16.26
C ASP A 14 24.56 -10.12 -15.27
N LEU A 15 23.93 -8.98 -14.99
CA LEU A 15 22.85 -8.88 -14.01
C LEU A 15 21.67 -9.84 -14.31
N ASN A 16 21.31 -9.99 -15.58
CA ASN A 16 20.23 -10.89 -15.97
C ASN A 16 20.59 -12.37 -15.71
N LYS A 17 21.87 -12.72 -15.89
CA LYS A 17 22.38 -14.07 -15.60
C LYS A 17 22.38 -14.31 -14.09
N ILE A 18 22.88 -13.36 -13.31
CA ILE A 18 22.86 -13.42 -11.84
C ILE A 18 21.44 -13.56 -11.30
N LYS A 19 20.49 -12.77 -11.84
CA LYS A 19 19.06 -12.88 -11.49
C LYS A 19 18.49 -14.25 -11.77
N ARG A 20 18.80 -14.83 -12.93
CA ARG A 20 18.24 -16.12 -13.34
C ARG A 20 18.88 -17.30 -12.60
N ASP A 21 20.21 -17.31 -12.49
CA ASP A 21 20.96 -18.51 -12.10
C ASP A 21 21.39 -18.49 -10.62
N GLY A 22 21.44 -17.32 -9.98
CA GLY A 22 22.00 -17.16 -8.63
C GLY A 22 21.13 -16.38 -7.64
N SER A 23 19.87 -16.01 -7.98
CA SER A 23 19.03 -15.27 -7.07
C SER A 23 17.77 -16.04 -6.65
N ILE A 24 17.36 -15.83 -5.39
CA ILE A 24 16.06 -16.26 -4.87
C ILE A 24 15.24 -15.00 -4.65
N LYS A 25 14.12 -14.90 -5.36
CA LYS A 25 13.16 -13.81 -5.16
C LYS A 25 12.22 -14.17 -4.01
N ILE A 26 12.14 -13.28 -3.02
CA ILE A 26 11.17 -13.39 -1.93
C ILE A 26 10.00 -12.46 -2.25
N SER A 27 8.81 -13.01 -2.46
CA SER A 27 7.57 -12.28 -2.70
C SER A 27 6.50 -12.75 -1.72
N TRP A 28 5.99 -11.82 -0.92
CA TRP A 28 4.91 -12.11 0.02
C TRP A 28 3.52 -12.08 -0.64
N CYS A 29 3.40 -11.47 -1.82
CA CYS A 29 2.16 -11.50 -2.60
C CYS A 29 1.89 -12.89 -3.19
N ASP A 30 2.95 -13.61 -3.55
CA ASP A 30 2.86 -14.94 -4.15
C ASP A 30 2.64 -16.02 -3.07
N ASP A 31 3.02 -15.73 -1.82
CA ASP A 31 2.86 -16.62 -0.68
C ASP A 31 2.19 -15.92 0.51
N VAL A 32 0.89 -15.67 0.36
CA VAL A 32 0.05 -15.07 1.39
C VAL A 32 -0.03 -15.94 2.65
N ASN A 33 0.14 -17.25 2.54
CA ASN A 33 0.11 -18.16 3.68
C ASN A 33 1.31 -17.92 4.60
N SER A 34 2.50 -17.74 4.06
CA SER A 34 3.67 -17.37 4.88
C SER A 34 3.48 -16.03 5.60
N LEU A 35 2.77 -15.07 4.99
CA LEU A 35 2.42 -13.82 5.68
C LEU A 35 1.43 -14.07 6.85
N LYS A 36 0.43 -14.94 6.66
CA LYS A 36 -0.46 -15.37 7.74
C LYS A 36 0.29 -16.12 8.86
N GLU A 37 1.26 -16.96 8.52
CA GLU A 37 2.12 -17.64 9.50
C GLU A 37 2.94 -16.69 10.37
N ILE A 38 3.49 -15.62 9.80
CA ILE A 38 4.21 -14.58 10.58
C ILE A 38 3.27 -13.95 11.62
N ILE A 39 2.02 -13.71 11.26
CA ILE A 39 1.01 -13.17 12.18
C ILE A 39 0.76 -14.14 13.32
N GLU A 40 0.49 -15.40 13.01
CA GLU A 40 0.24 -16.44 14.03
C GLU A 40 1.46 -16.65 14.95
N LEU A 41 2.68 -16.61 14.40
CA LEU A 41 3.90 -16.66 15.22
C LEU A 41 3.97 -15.47 16.19
N ARG A 42 3.60 -14.27 15.76
CA ARG A 42 3.54 -13.09 16.64
C ARG A 42 2.51 -13.24 17.74
N PHE A 43 1.33 -13.80 17.45
CA PHE A 43 0.33 -14.11 18.46
C PHE A 43 0.86 -15.13 19.46
N ARG A 44 1.42 -16.26 19.00
CA ARG A 44 1.96 -17.33 19.87
C ARG A 44 3.09 -16.83 20.78
N TYR A 45 3.94 -15.92 20.32
CA TYR A 45 5.04 -15.36 21.12
C TYR A 45 4.64 -14.13 21.93
N SER A 46 3.40 -13.63 21.81
CA SER A 46 2.94 -12.55 22.69
C SER A 46 2.71 -13.06 24.10
N LYS A 47 3.02 -12.25 25.12
CA LYS A 47 2.79 -12.62 26.52
C LYS A 47 1.31 -12.90 26.85
N ILE A 48 0.40 -12.28 26.13
CA ILE A 48 -1.06 -12.47 26.25
C ILE A 48 -1.45 -13.84 25.68
N ALA A 49 -1.02 -14.15 24.46
CA ALA A 49 -1.29 -15.42 23.82
C ALA A 49 -0.72 -16.62 24.59
N GLN A 50 0.47 -16.47 25.21
CA GLN A 50 1.06 -17.50 26.04
C GLN A 50 0.22 -17.86 27.29
N LYS A 51 -0.51 -16.90 27.87
CA LYS A 51 -1.39 -17.11 29.02
C LYS A 51 -2.75 -17.70 28.65
N GLU A 52 -3.28 -17.33 27.47
CA GLU A 52 -4.68 -17.56 27.11
C GLU A 52 -4.83 -18.48 25.87
N ASN A 53 -3.74 -19.01 25.29
CA ASN A 53 -3.74 -19.79 24.04
C ASN A 53 -4.49 -19.09 22.87
N LEU A 54 -4.48 -17.76 22.85
CA LEU A 54 -5.16 -16.97 21.82
C LEU A 54 -4.45 -17.14 20.47
N ILE A 55 -5.21 -17.42 19.45
CA ILE A 55 -4.82 -17.35 18.05
C ILE A 55 -5.47 -16.13 17.41
N SER A 56 -4.98 -15.70 16.25
CA SER A 56 -5.47 -14.47 15.61
C SER A 56 -6.97 -14.51 15.31
N SER A 57 -7.51 -15.69 14.99
CA SER A 57 -8.94 -15.90 14.72
C SER A 57 -9.84 -15.70 15.93
N ASP A 58 -9.31 -15.78 17.15
CA ASP A 58 -10.08 -15.53 18.38
C ASP A 58 -10.16 -14.02 18.67
N PHE A 59 -9.14 -13.29 18.23
CA PHE A 59 -9.02 -11.85 18.48
C PHE A 59 -9.73 -11.00 17.43
N PHE A 60 -9.83 -11.45 16.18
CA PHE A 60 -10.42 -10.70 15.08
C PHE A 60 -11.74 -11.31 14.60
N PRO A 61 -12.65 -10.51 14.01
CA PRO A 61 -13.83 -11.02 13.33
C PRO A 61 -13.46 -12.02 12.23
N LYS A 62 -14.17 -13.12 12.11
CA LYS A 62 -13.91 -14.13 11.08
C LYS A 62 -14.02 -13.56 9.65
N PHE A 63 -14.97 -12.65 9.43
CA PHE A 63 -15.22 -12.04 8.13
C PHE A 63 -15.33 -10.51 8.23
N MET A 64 -14.84 -9.83 7.20
CA MET A 64 -15.01 -8.40 6.96
C MET A 64 -15.54 -8.21 5.53
N LYS A 65 -16.73 -7.59 5.35
CA LYS A 65 -17.35 -7.38 4.02
C LYS A 65 -17.34 -8.65 3.13
N ASN A 66 -17.79 -9.79 3.68
CA ASN A 66 -17.88 -11.09 3.01
C ASN A 66 -16.53 -11.71 2.56
N LYS A 67 -15.40 -11.20 3.06
CA LYS A 67 -14.08 -11.80 2.89
C LYS A 67 -13.55 -12.31 4.22
N GLU A 68 -12.69 -13.31 4.19
CA GLU A 68 -11.92 -13.67 5.38
C GLU A 68 -11.16 -12.47 5.91
N PHE A 69 -10.98 -12.41 7.24
CA PHE A 69 -10.40 -11.24 7.90
C PHE A 69 -9.07 -10.82 7.31
N TRP A 70 -8.11 -11.74 7.21
CA TRP A 70 -6.77 -11.40 6.71
C TRP A 70 -6.77 -11.06 5.23
N ASP A 71 -7.57 -11.72 4.42
CA ASP A 71 -7.70 -11.38 3.00
C ASP A 71 -8.26 -9.95 2.81
N TYR A 72 -9.18 -9.54 3.69
CA TYR A 72 -9.67 -8.16 3.70
C TYR A 72 -8.60 -7.15 4.14
N ILE A 73 -7.85 -7.45 5.22
CA ILE A 73 -6.80 -6.57 5.75
C ILE A 73 -5.65 -6.41 4.75
N PHE A 74 -5.22 -7.49 4.10
CA PHE A 74 -4.12 -7.44 3.11
C PHE A 74 -4.42 -6.51 1.93
N GLU A 75 -5.68 -6.29 1.57
CA GLU A 75 -6.05 -5.31 0.55
C GLU A 75 -5.69 -3.86 0.92
N PHE A 76 -5.43 -3.56 2.19
CA PHE A 76 -4.98 -2.25 2.67
C PHE A 76 -3.45 -2.15 2.78
N THR A 77 -2.72 -3.19 2.49
CA THR A 77 -1.26 -3.30 2.61
C THR A 77 -0.60 -3.50 1.25
N LEU A 78 0.71 -3.32 1.17
CA LEU A 78 1.51 -3.75 0.02
C LEU A 78 2.00 -5.19 0.19
N TYR A 79 1.30 -6.02 0.97
CA TYR A 79 1.69 -7.39 1.33
C TYR A 79 3.08 -7.49 1.98
N LYS A 80 3.57 -6.41 2.58
CA LYS A 80 4.83 -6.41 3.33
C LYS A 80 4.55 -6.86 4.77
N PRO A 81 5.39 -7.72 5.38
CA PRO A 81 5.25 -8.09 6.80
C PRO A 81 5.19 -6.87 7.72
N ARG A 82 5.97 -5.83 7.43
CA ARG A 82 5.99 -4.58 8.19
C ARG A 82 4.62 -3.90 8.22
N ASP A 83 3.88 -3.90 7.11
CA ASP A 83 2.56 -3.27 7.02
C ASP A 83 1.57 -3.94 7.98
N VAL A 84 1.58 -5.28 7.98
CA VAL A 84 0.72 -6.08 8.85
C VAL A 84 1.09 -5.93 10.32
N LEU A 85 2.38 -5.94 10.62
CA LEU A 85 2.85 -5.73 12.00
C LEU A 85 2.47 -4.34 12.51
N GLN A 86 2.48 -3.33 11.65
CA GLN A 86 2.06 -1.98 12.03
C GLN A 86 0.56 -1.89 12.27
N PHE A 87 -0.26 -2.57 11.46
CA PHE A 87 -1.69 -2.73 11.74
C PHE A 87 -1.92 -3.36 13.12
N LEU A 88 -1.21 -4.44 13.47
CA LEU A 88 -1.29 -5.09 14.77
C LEU A 88 -0.84 -4.18 15.92
N ASN A 89 0.22 -3.41 15.73
CA ASN A 89 0.71 -2.45 16.72
C ASN A 89 -0.34 -1.37 17.02
N ILE A 90 -1.04 -0.89 16.00
CA ILE A 90 -2.14 0.08 16.17
C ILE A 90 -3.32 -0.58 16.92
N CYS A 91 -3.69 -1.82 16.58
CA CYS A 91 -4.69 -2.58 17.34
C CYS A 91 -4.33 -2.60 18.83
N LYS A 92 -3.10 -3.00 19.16
CA LYS A 92 -2.61 -3.09 20.53
C LYS A 92 -2.60 -1.72 21.24
N SER A 93 -2.21 -0.67 20.55
CA SER A 93 -2.17 0.69 21.10
C SER A 93 -3.56 1.23 21.40
N MET A 94 -4.53 1.00 20.51
CA MET A 94 -5.90 1.50 20.68
C MET A 94 -6.74 0.68 21.65
N TYR A 95 -6.48 -0.64 21.73
CA TYR A 95 -7.28 -1.59 22.47
C TYR A 95 -6.43 -2.54 23.33
N PRO A 96 -5.61 -2.00 24.26
CA PRO A 96 -4.57 -2.78 24.98
C PRO A 96 -5.15 -3.87 25.89
N ASN A 97 -6.42 -3.73 26.33
CA ASN A 97 -7.05 -4.64 27.28
C ASN A 97 -8.22 -5.44 26.66
N HIS A 98 -8.38 -5.42 25.34
CA HIS A 98 -9.43 -6.15 24.66
C HIS A 98 -8.97 -7.58 24.35
N ASN A 99 -9.83 -8.56 24.60
CA ASN A 99 -9.59 -9.95 24.24
C ASN A 99 -10.06 -10.26 22.81
N SER A 100 -10.88 -9.38 22.22
CA SER A 100 -11.29 -9.45 20.81
C SER A 100 -11.68 -8.07 20.31
N LEU A 101 -11.63 -7.88 18.99
CA LEU A 101 -12.04 -6.65 18.31
C LEU A 101 -13.31 -6.88 17.50
N THR A 102 -14.22 -5.93 17.57
CA THR A 102 -15.42 -5.88 16.74
C THR A 102 -15.11 -5.33 15.34
N TYR A 103 -16.02 -5.56 14.40
CA TYR A 103 -15.96 -4.97 13.06
C TYR A 103 -15.75 -3.43 13.08
N ALA A 104 -16.47 -2.74 13.97
CA ALA A 104 -16.38 -1.28 14.08
C ALA A 104 -15.02 -0.81 14.60
N GLU A 105 -14.43 -1.55 15.53
CA GLU A 105 -13.10 -1.25 16.07
C GLU A 105 -12.00 -1.49 15.04
N VAL A 106 -12.07 -2.59 14.29
CA VAL A 106 -11.15 -2.85 13.17
C VAL A 106 -11.22 -1.73 12.13
N ASN A 107 -12.40 -1.22 11.78
CA ASN A 107 -12.50 -0.09 10.86
C ASN A 107 -11.88 1.21 11.42
N LYS A 108 -11.98 1.45 12.74
CA LYS A 108 -11.28 2.58 13.37
C LYS A 108 -9.76 2.42 13.29
N VAL A 109 -9.25 1.21 13.57
CA VAL A 109 -7.82 0.89 13.41
C VAL A 109 -7.37 1.11 11.96
N LEU A 110 -8.10 0.60 10.98
CA LEU A 110 -7.78 0.78 9.56
C LEU A 110 -7.75 2.26 9.15
N LYS A 111 -8.61 3.09 9.73
CA LYS A 111 -8.59 4.53 9.45
C LYS A 111 -7.32 5.20 9.98
N ILE A 112 -6.87 4.85 11.19
CA ILE A 112 -5.62 5.33 11.77
C ILE A 112 -4.42 4.79 10.98
N TYR A 113 -4.40 3.48 10.70
CA TYR A 113 -3.39 2.84 9.88
C TYR A 113 -3.22 3.55 8.52
N SER A 114 -4.33 3.81 7.82
CA SER A 114 -4.33 4.50 6.54
C SER A 114 -3.77 5.92 6.62
N LYS A 115 -4.14 6.67 7.68
CA LYS A 115 -3.78 8.08 7.84
C LYS A 115 -2.37 8.29 8.39
N GLU A 116 -2.01 7.53 9.44
CA GLU A 116 -0.81 7.81 10.24
C GLU A 116 0.39 6.92 9.86
N TYR A 117 0.13 5.81 9.16
CA TYR A 117 1.19 4.94 8.69
C TYR A 117 1.25 4.88 7.16
N PHE A 118 0.21 4.37 6.49
CA PHE A 118 0.29 4.05 5.06
C PHE A 118 0.48 5.28 4.17
N LEU A 119 -0.16 6.40 4.53
CA LEU A 119 0.01 7.68 3.85
C LEU A 119 1.43 8.26 4.07
N GLU A 120 1.96 8.15 5.28
CA GLU A 120 3.31 8.63 5.59
C GLU A 120 4.39 7.75 4.94
N GLU A 121 4.19 6.43 4.90
CA GLU A 121 5.08 5.53 4.14
C GLU A 121 5.08 5.86 2.65
N MET A 122 3.92 6.20 2.05
CA MET A 122 3.87 6.68 0.67
C MET A 122 4.77 7.90 0.46
N LYS A 123 4.68 8.88 1.34
CA LYS A 123 5.53 10.09 1.24
C LYS A 123 7.00 9.75 1.36
N ASN A 124 7.35 8.91 2.34
CA ASN A 124 8.73 8.50 2.59
C ASN A 124 9.34 7.74 1.40
N GLU A 125 8.59 6.83 0.78
CA GLU A 125 9.08 6.02 -0.35
C GLU A 125 9.39 6.85 -1.61
N ILE A 126 8.72 8.00 -1.80
CA ILE A 126 8.96 8.89 -2.96
C ILE A 126 9.83 10.10 -2.63
N THR A 127 10.23 10.29 -1.35
CA THR A 127 11.15 11.35 -0.93
C THR A 127 12.51 11.21 -1.62
N GLY A 128 13.04 12.32 -2.11
CA GLY A 128 14.29 12.36 -2.87
C GLY A 128 14.13 12.11 -4.37
N PHE A 129 12.99 11.58 -4.82
CA PHE A 129 12.67 11.37 -6.23
C PHE A 129 11.64 12.36 -6.76
N VAL A 130 10.81 12.89 -5.88
CA VAL A 130 9.73 13.84 -6.16
C VAL A 130 9.95 15.10 -5.32
N ASP A 131 9.57 16.24 -5.87
CA ASP A 131 9.63 17.54 -5.19
C ASP A 131 8.82 17.51 -3.88
N ASP A 132 9.39 18.01 -2.78
CA ASP A 132 8.75 18.01 -1.46
C ASP A 132 7.41 18.76 -1.45
N GLU A 133 7.25 19.83 -2.25
CA GLU A 133 5.97 20.51 -2.40
C GLU A 133 4.91 19.57 -2.97
N VAL A 134 5.25 18.79 -4.00
CA VAL A 134 4.35 17.80 -4.59
C VAL A 134 3.98 16.77 -3.54
N ILE A 135 4.97 16.19 -2.83
CA ILE A 135 4.74 15.16 -1.79
C ILE A 135 3.73 15.67 -0.76
N ASN A 136 3.88 16.90 -0.30
CA ASN A 136 2.99 17.52 0.69
C ASN A 136 1.59 17.85 0.10
N THR A 137 1.50 18.05 -1.19
CA THR A 137 0.27 18.41 -1.90
C THR A 137 -0.54 17.16 -2.30
N LEU A 138 0.10 16.00 -2.51
CA LEU A 138 -0.55 14.75 -2.93
C LEU A 138 -1.83 14.38 -2.16
N PRO A 139 -1.87 14.47 -0.80
CA PRO A 139 -3.09 14.15 -0.06
C PRO A 139 -4.29 15.03 -0.46
N SER A 140 -4.04 16.30 -0.78
CA SER A 140 -5.07 17.24 -1.23
C SER A 140 -5.53 16.94 -2.66
N VAL A 141 -4.59 16.61 -3.54
CA VAL A 141 -4.85 16.20 -4.92
C VAL A 141 -5.72 14.95 -4.94
N PHE A 142 -5.31 13.89 -4.26
CA PHE A 142 -6.07 12.63 -4.20
C PHE A 142 -7.47 12.80 -3.60
N ARG A 143 -7.61 13.64 -2.57
CA ARG A 143 -8.91 13.94 -1.96
C ARG A 143 -9.86 14.68 -2.93
N LYS A 144 -9.32 15.57 -3.77
CA LYS A 144 -10.09 16.31 -4.78
C LYS A 144 -10.45 15.49 -6.00
N LEU A 145 -9.73 14.42 -6.31
CA LEU A 145 -10.11 13.47 -7.36
C LEU A 145 -11.51 12.89 -7.12
N SER A 146 -12.00 12.86 -5.86
CA SER A 146 -13.32 12.37 -5.45
C SER A 146 -13.67 10.95 -5.89
N THR A 147 -12.85 10.35 -6.73
CA THR A 147 -12.95 8.98 -7.26
C THR A 147 -11.65 8.24 -6.98
N ARG A 148 -11.72 6.91 -6.93
CA ARG A 148 -10.53 6.08 -6.74
C ARG A 148 -9.68 5.89 -7.99
N SER A 149 -10.21 6.22 -9.17
CA SER A 149 -9.50 6.14 -10.45
C SER A 149 -9.40 7.50 -11.11
N PHE A 150 -8.34 7.76 -11.85
CA PHE A 150 -8.05 9.04 -12.46
C PHE A 150 -7.17 8.90 -13.70
N SER A 151 -7.24 9.88 -14.60
CA SER A 151 -6.34 9.98 -15.76
C SER A 151 -5.14 10.88 -15.46
N LEU A 152 -4.07 10.76 -16.25
CA LEU A 152 -2.94 11.69 -16.24
C LEU A 152 -3.40 13.16 -16.33
N GLY A 153 -4.36 13.45 -17.21
CA GLY A 153 -4.86 14.82 -17.41
C GLY A 153 -5.54 15.39 -16.19
N SER A 154 -6.43 14.61 -15.54
CA SER A 154 -7.11 15.07 -14.32
C SER A 154 -6.13 15.28 -13.16
N PHE A 155 -5.14 14.40 -13.01
CA PHE A 155 -4.12 14.56 -12.00
C PHE A 155 -3.24 15.80 -12.26
N HIS A 156 -2.82 16.03 -13.51
CA HIS A 156 -2.02 17.21 -13.90
C HIS A 156 -2.76 18.53 -13.58
N THR A 157 -4.05 18.62 -13.93
CA THR A 157 -4.87 19.80 -13.63
C THR A 157 -4.94 20.03 -12.12
N LEU A 158 -5.31 19.00 -11.35
CA LEU A 158 -5.49 19.13 -9.91
C LEU A 158 -4.16 19.40 -9.16
N LEU A 159 -3.05 18.83 -9.61
CA LEU A 159 -1.75 19.11 -9.00
C LEU A 159 -1.41 20.59 -9.18
N ASN A 160 -1.59 21.16 -10.37
CA ASN A 160 -1.30 22.56 -10.62
C ASN A 160 -2.28 23.50 -9.89
N ASP A 161 -3.55 23.14 -9.77
CA ASP A 161 -4.54 23.90 -9.00
C ASP A 161 -4.23 23.94 -7.49
N GLN A 162 -3.51 22.94 -6.98
CA GLN A 162 -3.13 22.83 -5.57
C GLN A 162 -1.71 23.36 -5.28
N SER A 163 -0.86 23.46 -6.29
CA SER A 163 0.52 23.93 -6.16
C SER A 163 0.59 25.43 -6.01
N ILE A 164 1.39 25.92 -5.08
CA ILE A 164 1.49 27.34 -4.73
C ILE A 164 2.74 27.96 -5.38
N LYS A 165 3.84 27.22 -5.47
CA LYS A 165 5.15 27.79 -5.84
C LYS A 165 5.44 27.79 -7.33
N LYS A 166 4.97 26.77 -8.06
CA LYS A 166 5.20 26.66 -9.50
C LYS A 166 4.13 25.84 -10.20
N THR A 167 4.10 25.97 -11.52
CA THR A 167 3.30 25.10 -12.39
C THR A 167 4.18 23.93 -12.87
N TYR A 168 3.71 22.72 -12.68
CA TYR A 168 4.38 21.49 -13.11
C TYR A 168 4.00 21.17 -14.56
N ASN A 169 4.99 20.90 -15.39
CA ASN A 169 4.77 20.43 -16.75
C ASN A 169 4.42 18.94 -16.77
N ILE A 170 3.96 18.45 -17.93
CA ILE A 170 3.50 17.08 -18.08
C ILE A 170 4.60 16.04 -17.81
N LYS A 171 5.87 16.36 -18.08
CA LYS A 171 7.00 15.47 -17.83
C LYS A 171 7.26 15.32 -16.32
N GLU A 172 7.19 16.40 -15.56
CA GLU A 172 7.33 16.39 -14.11
C GLU A 172 6.17 15.59 -13.47
N VAL A 173 4.94 15.78 -13.96
CA VAL A 173 3.76 15.04 -13.49
C VAL A 173 3.87 13.54 -13.79
N LYS A 174 4.35 13.17 -14.98
CA LYS A 174 4.63 11.76 -15.31
C LYS A 174 5.67 11.15 -14.38
N ASN A 175 6.69 11.91 -13.98
CA ASN A 175 7.70 11.45 -13.04
C ASN A 175 7.09 11.17 -11.65
N VAL A 176 6.19 12.03 -11.16
CA VAL A 176 5.47 11.80 -9.90
C VAL A 176 4.65 10.51 -9.96
N LEU A 177 3.86 10.32 -11.03
CA LEU A 177 3.04 9.13 -11.21
C LEU A 177 3.90 7.86 -11.38
N TYR A 178 5.04 7.98 -12.04
CA TYR A 178 6.00 6.88 -12.17
C TYR A 178 6.46 6.37 -10.80
N TYR A 179 6.92 7.24 -9.91
CA TYR A 179 7.40 6.83 -8.59
C TYR A 179 6.26 6.31 -7.69
N LEU A 180 5.08 6.90 -7.75
CA LEU A 180 3.92 6.38 -7.04
C LEU A 180 3.51 4.98 -7.53
N PHE A 181 3.64 4.72 -8.83
CA PHE A 181 3.35 3.43 -9.46
C PHE A 181 4.40 2.38 -9.07
N GLU A 182 5.69 2.70 -9.21
CA GLU A 182 6.79 1.80 -8.84
C GLU A 182 6.75 1.44 -7.34
N ALA A 183 6.39 2.39 -6.47
CA ALA A 183 6.22 2.15 -5.05
C ALA A 183 4.91 1.39 -4.70
N GLY A 184 3.98 1.24 -5.66
CA GLY A 184 2.75 0.47 -5.51
C GLY A 184 1.57 1.21 -4.88
N TYR A 185 1.65 2.53 -4.71
CA TYR A 185 0.57 3.35 -4.14
C TYR A 185 -0.51 3.74 -5.15
N ILE A 186 -0.20 3.61 -6.43
CA ILE A 186 -1.16 3.61 -7.51
C ILE A 186 -0.91 2.42 -8.42
N GLY A 187 -1.94 1.94 -9.10
CA GLY A 187 -1.89 0.90 -10.13
C GLY A 187 -2.65 1.34 -11.35
N HIS A 188 -2.76 0.46 -12.35
CA HIS A 188 -3.62 0.67 -13.50
C HIS A 188 -5.01 0.06 -13.30
N ILE A 189 -6.02 0.69 -13.89
CA ILE A 189 -7.34 0.12 -14.09
C ILE A 189 -7.67 0.18 -15.59
N TYR A 190 -7.86 -0.98 -16.19
CA TYR A 190 -8.11 -1.11 -17.62
C TYR A 190 -9.61 -1.06 -17.94
N SER A 191 -9.96 -0.81 -19.19
CA SER A 191 -11.34 -0.68 -19.66
C SER A 191 -12.22 -1.90 -19.31
N GLY A 192 -11.62 -3.10 -19.21
CA GLY A 192 -12.30 -4.33 -18.77
C GLY A 192 -12.51 -4.45 -17.25
N GLY A 193 -12.10 -3.45 -16.44
CA GLY A 193 -12.20 -3.48 -14.99
C GLY A 193 -11.08 -4.27 -14.30
N SER A 194 -10.16 -4.89 -15.05
CA SER A 194 -8.97 -5.51 -14.46
C SER A 194 -8.04 -4.46 -13.86
N VAL A 195 -7.38 -4.84 -12.78
CA VAL A 195 -6.52 -3.94 -12.00
C VAL A 195 -5.15 -4.54 -11.86
N ASP A 196 -4.11 -3.73 -12.06
CA ASP A 196 -2.73 -4.16 -11.97
C ASP A 196 -1.89 -3.18 -11.12
N PHE A 197 -1.21 -3.73 -10.11
CA PHE A 197 -0.29 -2.99 -9.24
C PHE A 197 1.11 -3.59 -9.35
N LYS A 198 2.12 -2.74 -9.37
CA LYS A 198 3.53 -3.14 -9.47
C LYS A 198 3.95 -4.19 -8.43
N TYR A 199 3.50 -4.08 -7.18
CA TYR A 199 3.85 -5.03 -6.12
C TYR A 199 3.22 -6.43 -6.31
N ARG A 200 2.12 -6.54 -7.09
CA ARG A 200 1.49 -7.83 -7.45
C ARG A 200 2.06 -8.40 -8.74
N ASN A 201 2.35 -7.53 -9.69
CA ASN A 201 2.91 -7.91 -10.99
C ASN A 201 4.15 -7.04 -11.28
N PRO A 202 5.33 -7.48 -10.85
CA PRO A 202 6.58 -6.72 -11.00
C PRO A 202 6.98 -6.45 -12.45
N THR A 203 6.42 -7.18 -13.42
CA THR A 203 6.69 -6.98 -14.85
C THR A 203 5.86 -5.87 -15.48
N THR A 204 4.78 -5.43 -14.80
CA THR A 204 3.96 -4.32 -15.29
C THR A 204 4.76 -3.02 -15.34
N ASN A 205 4.69 -2.34 -16.47
CA ASN A 205 5.25 -1.00 -16.64
C ASN A 205 4.15 0.05 -16.58
N VAL A 206 4.53 1.26 -16.16
CA VAL A 206 3.59 2.38 -16.16
C VAL A 206 3.19 2.74 -17.59
N ASP A 207 1.88 2.85 -17.85
CA ASP A 207 1.30 3.35 -19.09
C ASP A 207 0.46 4.60 -18.80
N PHE A 208 0.91 5.74 -19.32
CA PHE A 208 0.26 7.03 -19.10
C PHE A 208 -0.99 7.25 -19.97
N SER A 209 -1.32 6.34 -20.87
CA SER A 209 -2.57 6.33 -21.63
C SER A 209 -3.71 5.64 -20.87
N GLU A 210 -3.38 4.80 -19.90
CA GLU A 210 -4.33 4.11 -19.05
C GLU A 210 -4.77 4.95 -17.84
N ASN A 211 -5.90 4.58 -17.24
CA ASN A 211 -6.32 5.18 -15.98
C ASN A 211 -5.56 4.57 -14.82
N PHE A 212 -5.25 5.43 -13.85
CA PHE A 212 -4.64 5.05 -12.60
C PHE A 212 -5.69 4.75 -11.53
N LEU A 213 -5.40 3.83 -10.63
CA LEU A 213 -6.21 3.47 -9.48
C LEU A 213 -5.42 3.76 -8.19
N ILE A 214 -6.01 4.51 -7.27
CA ILE A 214 -5.42 4.76 -5.94
C ILE A 214 -5.50 3.49 -5.12
N HIS A 215 -4.39 3.11 -4.46
CA HIS A 215 -4.32 1.94 -3.59
C HIS A 215 -5.33 2.04 -2.43
N LYS A 216 -6.01 0.93 -2.13
CA LYS A 216 -7.06 0.87 -1.09
C LYS A 216 -6.58 1.32 0.29
N GLY A 217 -5.30 1.08 0.62
CA GLY A 217 -4.67 1.52 1.86
C GLY A 217 -4.70 3.03 2.09
N LEU A 218 -4.79 3.83 1.03
CA LEU A 218 -4.87 5.30 1.13
C LEU A 218 -6.31 5.82 1.31
N HIS A 219 -7.34 5.04 0.94
CA HIS A 219 -8.71 5.56 0.83
C HIS A 219 -9.25 6.12 2.14
N LEU A 220 -9.08 5.39 3.25
CA LEU A 220 -9.62 5.80 4.55
C LEU A 220 -8.91 7.03 5.12
N GLY A 221 -7.59 7.12 4.96
CA GLY A 221 -6.78 8.27 5.38
C GLY A 221 -7.06 9.53 4.57
N LEU A 222 -7.37 9.37 3.30
CA LEU A 222 -7.70 10.46 2.38
C LEU A 222 -9.19 10.84 2.38
N GLY A 223 -10.05 10.01 2.99
CA GLY A 223 -11.51 10.23 2.96
C GLY A 223 -12.13 9.97 1.59
N ILE A 224 -11.49 9.15 0.74
CA ILE A 224 -12.04 8.74 -0.55
C ILE A 224 -13.20 7.77 -0.30
N LYS A 225 -14.38 8.08 -0.85
CA LYS A 225 -15.55 7.20 -0.72
C LYS A 225 -15.29 5.88 -1.46
N LEU A 226 -15.40 4.78 -0.74
CA LEU A 226 -15.44 3.45 -1.35
C LEU A 226 -16.83 3.33 -2.00
N SER A 227 -16.93 3.52 -3.32
CA SER A 227 -18.13 3.10 -4.05
C SER A 227 -18.30 1.59 -3.88
N HIS A 228 -19.48 1.22 -3.45
CA HIS A 228 -19.91 -0.17 -3.32
C HIS A 228 -19.99 -0.85 -4.69
#